data_1a39251f7930b75cfb2043a56a2af957
#
_entry.id   1a39251f7930b75cfb2043a56a2af957
#
_cell.length_a   1.000
_cell.length_b   1.000
_cell.length_c   1.000
_cell.angle_alpha   90.00
_cell.angle_beta   90.00
_cell.angle_gamma   90.00
#
_symmetry.space_group_name_H-M   'P 1'
#
loop_
_entity.id
_entity.type
_entity.pdbx_description
1 polymer ?
#
loop_
_entity_poly.entity_id
_entity_poly.type
_entity_poly.pdbx_seq_one_letter_code
_entity_poly.pdbx_strand_id
1 'polypeptide(L)'
;MFARTFTVVVAVLCLVGTTAFAQPQSAEPSSVILFENVRIFDGKSDTLSGSMNVLVRGNTIDRISKDPIPTDRSANTKIIAGGGRTLMPGLIDMHWHTMLVRPTVAALLAGDIGYLNLMAGAEATDTLMRGFTTVRDMGGPAFGLKRAIDEGTIPGPRIYPSGAIITVTSGHGDFRQPFEVPRVLGAPQSRGEQTGAAMVADSPDEVRVRVREQLLLGATQVKLTAGGGVASPHSPLDASTFTEAELRAAVEAAENWGTYVAVHAYTPISIQRAIAAGVKCIEHGHLMDEQTAKLIAEKGIWLSTQAFPDEMADAFPPGSLERAKAFEVFAGTDRTFALAKKYRIKTAFGTDILFSPRLAPRQGELLAKLVRWYTPAETLAMATGTNAELLALSGKRNPYLGKLGVIEHGALADVLLVDGDPIANIKLIEDPAKNFVVIMKDGKIFKNTL
;
A
#
# COMPACT_ATOMS: atom_id res chain seq x y z
N MET A 1 -48.85 -37.16 52.82
CA MET A 1 -48.81 -36.13 51.79
C MET A 1 -48.01 -34.99 52.37
N PHE A 2 -46.67 -35.03 52.21
CA PHE A 2 -45.74 -34.05 52.79
C PHE A 2 -45.17 -33.23 51.66
N ALA A 3 -45.46 -31.93 51.57
CA ALA A 3 -44.88 -30.97 50.67
C ALA A 3 -43.54 -30.51 51.25
N ARG A 4 -42.44 -30.71 50.52
CA ARG A 4 -41.12 -30.17 50.86
C ARG A 4 -40.90 -28.86 50.07
N THR A 5 -40.85 -27.76 50.77
CA THR A 5 -40.55 -26.45 50.28
C THR A 5 -38.97 -26.35 50.17
N PHE A 6 -38.44 -26.13 48.94
CA PHE A 6 -37.04 -25.84 48.76
C PHE A 6 -36.85 -24.32 48.77
N THR A 7 -36.09 -23.82 49.75
CA THR A 7 -35.67 -22.43 49.81
C THR A 7 -34.35 -22.30 49.09
N VAL A 8 -34.33 -21.55 47.97
CA VAL A 8 -33.12 -21.21 47.25
C VAL A 8 -32.56 -19.93 47.87
N VAL A 9 -31.40 -20.03 48.51
CA VAL A 9 -30.61 -18.89 49.00
C VAL A 9 -29.72 -18.42 47.86
N VAL A 10 -30.00 -17.23 47.31
CA VAL A 10 -29.13 -16.56 46.34
C VAL A 10 -28.12 -15.73 47.13
N ALA A 11 -26.88 -16.18 47.18
CA ALA A 11 -25.76 -15.41 47.71
C ALA A 11 -25.31 -14.40 46.67
N VAL A 12 -25.55 -13.10 46.88
CA VAL A 12 -25.00 -12.01 46.08
C VAL A 12 -23.60 -11.75 46.58
N LEU A 13 -22.59 -12.18 45.81
CA LEU A 13 -21.17 -11.80 46.01
C LEU A 13 -21.00 -10.36 45.48
N CYS A 14 -20.88 -9.38 46.36
CA CYS A 14 -20.40 -8.05 46.04
C CYS A 14 -18.89 -8.12 45.81
N LEU A 15 -18.46 -8.18 44.55
CA LEU A 15 -17.05 -7.92 44.16
C LEU A 15 -16.78 -6.41 44.29
N VAL A 16 -16.16 -6.02 45.38
CA VAL A 16 -15.56 -4.68 45.53
C VAL A 16 -14.29 -4.66 44.64
N GLY A 17 -14.45 -4.22 43.39
CA GLY A 17 -13.33 -3.97 42.52
C GLY A 17 -12.53 -2.77 43.02
N THR A 18 -11.34 -3.01 43.55
CA THR A 18 -10.34 -1.96 43.77
C THR A 18 -9.88 -1.46 42.40
N THR A 19 -10.36 -0.28 42.00
CA THR A 19 -9.81 0.44 40.85
C THR A 19 -8.36 0.82 41.18
N ALA A 20 -7.40 0.00 40.71
CA ALA A 20 -6.02 0.39 40.64
C ALA A 20 -5.93 1.57 39.68
N PHE A 21 -5.72 2.78 40.16
CA PHE A 21 -5.31 3.92 39.37
C PHE A 21 -3.98 3.54 38.72
N ALA A 22 -3.96 3.30 37.39
CA ALA A 22 -2.74 3.21 36.63
C ALA A 22 -1.97 4.52 36.85
N GLN A 23 -0.81 4.43 37.47
CA GLN A 23 0.12 5.58 37.52
C GLN A 23 0.38 6.01 36.07
N PRO A 24 0.43 7.32 35.78
CA PRO A 24 0.82 7.78 34.45
C PRO A 24 2.25 7.26 34.22
N GLN A 25 2.37 6.38 33.23
CA GLN A 25 3.65 5.89 32.76
C GLN A 25 4.44 7.13 32.34
N SER A 26 5.56 7.41 33.04
CA SER A 26 6.45 8.51 32.65
C SER A 26 6.81 8.31 31.18
N ALA A 27 6.47 9.30 30.35
CA ALA A 27 6.82 9.24 28.92
C ALA A 27 8.34 9.03 28.84
N GLU A 28 8.76 7.94 28.24
CA GLU A 28 10.19 7.73 27.97
C GLU A 28 10.70 8.95 27.20
N PRO A 29 11.89 9.48 27.56
CA PRO A 29 12.43 10.64 26.87
C PRO A 29 12.51 10.33 25.38
N SER A 30 11.86 11.16 24.56
CA SER A 30 11.80 10.97 23.10
C SER A 30 13.21 10.88 22.55
N SER A 31 13.48 9.84 21.75
CA SER A 31 14.78 9.68 21.07
C SER A 31 15.08 10.90 20.21
N VAL A 32 16.33 11.35 20.26
CA VAL A 32 16.82 12.48 19.45
C VAL A 32 17.85 11.95 18.47
N ILE A 33 17.63 12.19 17.16
CA ILE A 33 18.56 11.77 16.12
C ILE A 33 18.90 13.00 15.28
N LEU A 34 20.19 13.29 15.16
CA LEU A 34 20.70 14.40 14.36
C LEU A 34 21.49 13.84 13.18
N PHE A 35 21.01 14.13 11.97
CA PHE A 35 21.81 13.94 10.75
C PHE A 35 22.60 15.22 10.48
N GLU A 36 23.92 15.14 10.48
CA GLU A 36 24.81 16.25 10.20
C GLU A 36 25.38 16.15 8.79
N ASN A 37 25.49 17.29 8.09
CA ASN A 37 26.11 17.39 6.77
C ASN A 37 25.51 16.41 5.75
N VAL A 38 24.21 16.55 5.51
CA VAL A 38 23.47 15.81 4.47
C VAL A 38 23.01 16.76 3.35
N ARG A 39 22.87 16.29 2.13
CA ARG A 39 22.08 16.94 1.10
C ARG A 39 20.66 16.40 1.17
N ILE A 40 19.66 17.20 0.90
CA ILE A 40 18.25 16.80 1.03
C ILE A 40 17.60 16.70 -0.34
N PHE A 41 17.02 15.55 -0.65
CA PHE A 41 15.89 15.44 -1.56
C PHE A 41 14.60 15.54 -0.74
N ASP A 42 13.84 16.58 -0.96
CA ASP A 42 12.69 16.90 -0.10
C ASP A 42 11.40 16.10 -0.43
N GLY A 43 11.44 15.27 -1.48
CA GLY A 43 10.29 14.50 -1.98
C GLY A 43 9.49 15.18 -3.10
N LYS A 44 9.88 16.39 -3.53
CA LYS A 44 9.13 17.20 -4.50
C LYS A 44 10.02 17.90 -5.52
N SER A 45 11.17 18.41 -5.07
CA SER A 45 12.07 19.24 -5.88
C SER A 45 12.81 18.41 -6.92
N ASP A 46 13.24 19.06 -7.99
CA ASP A 46 14.03 18.46 -9.05
C ASP A 46 15.56 18.48 -8.77
N THR A 47 15.97 19.09 -7.67
CA THR A 47 17.37 19.23 -7.25
C THR A 47 17.55 18.92 -5.77
N LEU A 48 18.78 18.55 -5.40
CA LEU A 48 19.18 18.42 -4.00
C LEU A 48 19.47 19.80 -3.38
N SER A 49 19.22 19.91 -2.07
CA SER A 49 19.71 21.05 -1.29
C SER A 49 21.25 21.10 -1.23
N GLY A 50 21.79 22.22 -0.76
CA GLY A 50 23.17 22.26 -0.23
C GLY A 50 23.29 21.42 1.04
N SER A 51 24.46 21.51 1.72
CA SER A 51 24.67 20.85 3.02
C SER A 51 23.72 21.36 4.07
N MET A 52 23.04 20.44 4.77
CA MET A 52 22.04 20.69 5.79
C MET A 52 22.25 19.79 7.00
N ASN A 53 21.63 20.16 8.11
CA ASN A 53 21.49 19.34 9.32
C ASN A 53 20.01 19.11 9.57
N VAL A 54 19.63 17.88 9.95
CA VAL A 54 18.23 17.49 10.18
C VAL A 54 18.11 16.83 11.54
N LEU A 55 17.28 17.43 12.41
CA LEU A 55 16.97 16.92 13.73
C LEU A 55 15.64 16.20 13.72
N VAL A 56 15.63 14.97 14.22
CA VAL A 56 14.44 14.16 14.49
C VAL A 56 14.23 14.07 15.99
N ARG A 57 12.97 14.29 16.45
CA ARG A 57 12.53 14.05 17.83
C ARG A 57 11.35 13.10 17.83
N GLY A 58 11.49 12.01 18.59
CA GLY A 58 10.48 10.96 18.54
C GLY A 58 10.29 10.46 17.10
N ASN A 59 9.10 10.63 16.55
CA ASN A 59 8.77 10.17 15.20
C ASN A 59 8.61 11.28 14.16
N THR A 60 9.04 12.52 14.46
CA THR A 60 8.88 13.66 13.54
C THR A 60 10.19 14.40 13.28
N ILE A 61 10.27 15.04 12.13
CA ILE A 61 11.34 15.97 11.78
C ILE A 61 11.08 17.28 12.52
N ASP A 62 11.95 17.58 13.50
CA ASP A 62 11.81 18.74 14.37
C ASP A 62 12.44 20.01 13.78
N ARG A 63 13.61 19.86 13.15
CA ARG A 63 14.35 21.02 12.63
C ARG A 63 15.21 20.66 11.42
N ILE A 64 15.28 21.58 10.47
CA ILE A 64 16.20 21.54 9.33
C ILE A 64 16.95 22.87 9.30
N SER A 65 18.31 22.82 9.22
CA SER A 65 19.15 24.03 9.28
C SER A 65 20.42 23.88 8.45
N LYS A 66 20.91 24.98 7.87
CA LYS A 66 22.29 25.08 7.33
C LYS A 66 23.32 25.16 8.43
N ASP A 67 22.95 25.82 9.55
CA ASP A 67 23.82 25.95 10.69
C ASP A 67 23.78 24.71 11.59
N PRO A 68 24.82 24.45 12.37
CA PRO A 68 24.84 23.36 13.33
C PRO A 68 23.65 23.45 14.28
N ILE A 69 23.02 22.31 14.55
CA ILE A 69 21.88 22.21 15.50
C ILE A 69 22.44 21.74 16.83
N PRO A 70 22.38 22.55 17.89
CA PRO A 70 22.81 22.14 19.21
C PRO A 70 21.96 20.99 19.75
N THR A 71 22.59 19.98 20.32
CA THR A 71 21.95 18.89 21.06
C THR A 71 22.65 18.71 22.41
N ASP A 72 21.98 18.11 23.36
CA ASP A 72 22.53 17.81 24.68
C ASP A 72 23.60 16.71 24.68
N ARG A 73 23.78 16.04 23.53
CA ARG A 73 24.70 14.90 23.34
C ARG A 73 24.58 13.83 24.45
N SER A 74 23.39 13.73 25.07
CA SER A 74 23.06 12.70 26.05
C SER A 74 23.05 11.30 25.43
N ALA A 75 22.91 10.28 26.26
CA ALA A 75 22.77 8.90 25.81
C ALA A 75 21.53 8.67 24.90
N ASN A 76 20.53 9.58 24.98
CA ASN A 76 19.33 9.53 24.15
C ASN A 76 19.50 10.26 22.81
N THR A 77 20.64 10.91 22.59
CA THR A 77 20.95 11.63 21.34
C THR A 77 21.90 10.83 20.46
N LYS A 78 21.45 10.43 19.28
CA LYS A 78 22.28 9.77 18.27
C LYS A 78 22.65 10.76 17.18
N ILE A 79 23.95 10.94 16.93
CA ILE A 79 24.46 11.78 15.84
C ILE A 79 24.90 10.88 14.72
N ILE A 80 24.44 11.17 13.50
CA ILE A 80 24.78 10.48 12.26
C ILE A 80 25.50 11.46 11.35
N ALA A 81 26.81 11.21 11.14
CA ALA A 81 27.63 11.99 10.20
C ALA A 81 27.24 11.64 8.77
N GLY A 82 26.48 12.50 8.11
CA GLY A 82 25.99 12.24 6.76
C GLY A 82 27.07 12.25 5.69
N GLY A 83 28.15 13.01 5.89
CA GLY A 83 29.31 13.04 4.98
C GLY A 83 28.97 13.50 3.55
N GLY A 84 27.97 14.37 3.40
CA GLY A 84 27.49 14.84 2.11
C GLY A 84 26.58 13.86 1.36
N ARG A 85 26.15 12.78 1.99
CA ARG A 85 25.17 11.81 1.45
C ARG A 85 23.79 12.44 1.30
N THR A 86 22.91 11.79 0.57
CA THR A 86 21.55 12.28 0.35
C THR A 86 20.58 11.72 1.38
N LEU A 87 19.97 12.60 2.18
CA LEU A 87 18.80 12.28 3.00
C LEU A 87 17.54 12.51 2.17
N MET A 88 16.70 11.48 2.08
CA MET A 88 15.45 11.53 1.33
C MET A 88 14.31 10.88 2.10
N PRO A 89 13.03 11.15 1.75
CA PRO A 89 11.91 10.43 2.34
C PRO A 89 12.01 8.94 2.06
N GLY A 90 11.46 8.12 2.96
CA GLY A 90 11.23 6.72 2.69
C GLY A 90 10.33 6.53 1.48
N LEU A 91 10.62 5.50 0.69
CA LEU A 91 9.88 5.18 -0.52
C LEU A 91 8.46 4.68 -0.19
N ILE A 92 7.53 4.99 -1.08
CA ILE A 92 6.11 4.61 -0.99
C ILE A 92 5.74 3.81 -2.24
N ASP A 93 5.16 2.63 -2.06
CA ASP A 93 4.57 1.82 -3.14
C ASP A 93 3.04 1.89 -3.05
N MET A 94 2.38 2.40 -4.10
CA MET A 94 0.93 2.64 -4.11
C MET A 94 0.11 1.48 -4.62
N HIS A 95 0.76 0.38 -5.06
CA HIS A 95 0.07 -0.83 -5.45
C HIS A 95 0.87 -2.05 -5.01
N TRP A 96 0.65 -2.44 -3.78
CA TRP A 96 1.31 -3.57 -3.14
C TRP A 96 0.28 -4.57 -2.64
N HIS A 97 0.67 -5.83 -2.49
CA HIS A 97 -0.18 -6.90 -1.98
C HIS A 97 0.54 -7.62 -0.84
N THR A 98 0.60 -6.99 0.33
CA THR A 98 1.43 -7.39 1.47
C THR A 98 1.33 -8.88 1.82
N MET A 99 0.13 -9.43 1.71
CA MET A 99 -0.14 -10.84 2.01
C MET A 99 0.09 -11.78 0.83
N LEU A 100 0.18 -11.25 -0.40
CA LEU A 100 0.12 -12.05 -1.63
C LEU A 100 1.43 -12.03 -2.46
N VAL A 101 2.48 -11.36 -1.98
CA VAL A 101 3.78 -11.28 -2.69
C VAL A 101 4.45 -12.64 -2.80
N ARG A 102 4.62 -13.33 -1.66
CA ARG A 102 5.38 -14.58 -1.58
C ARG A 102 4.61 -15.85 -1.92
N PRO A 103 3.33 -16.01 -1.53
CA PRO A 103 2.62 -17.24 -1.84
C PRO A 103 2.39 -17.37 -3.35
N THR A 104 2.37 -18.60 -3.83
CA THR A 104 1.78 -18.92 -5.15
C THR A 104 0.26 -18.91 -5.04
N VAL A 105 -0.45 -18.81 -6.17
CA VAL A 105 -1.91 -18.96 -6.20
C VAL A 105 -2.35 -20.29 -5.57
N ALA A 106 -1.65 -21.39 -5.86
CA ALA A 106 -1.92 -22.69 -5.26
C ALA A 106 -1.75 -22.67 -3.73
N ALA A 107 -0.70 -22.04 -3.21
CA ALA A 107 -0.49 -21.89 -1.78
C ALA A 107 -1.58 -21.03 -1.12
N LEU A 108 -2.03 -19.97 -1.78
CA LEU A 108 -3.13 -19.14 -1.29
C LEU A 108 -4.43 -19.93 -1.14
N LEU A 109 -4.75 -20.77 -2.14
CA LEU A 109 -6.00 -21.52 -2.19
C LEU A 109 -5.99 -22.81 -1.35
N ALA A 110 -4.83 -23.42 -1.11
CA ALA A 110 -4.73 -24.71 -0.41
C ALA A 110 -3.85 -24.68 0.86
N GLY A 111 -3.08 -23.61 1.06
CA GLY A 111 -2.12 -23.51 2.15
C GLY A 111 -2.75 -23.25 3.52
N ASP A 112 -1.97 -23.49 4.57
CA ASP A 112 -2.31 -23.12 5.94
C ASP A 112 -2.27 -21.60 6.11
N ILE A 113 -3.30 -21.01 6.77
CA ILE A 113 -3.42 -19.55 6.97
C ILE A 113 -2.27 -19.03 7.84
N GLY A 114 -1.84 -19.79 8.86
CA GLY A 114 -0.72 -19.41 9.70
C GLY A 114 0.58 -19.30 8.90
N TYR A 115 0.82 -20.25 7.99
CA TYR A 115 1.97 -20.21 7.10
C TYR A 115 1.95 -18.98 6.17
N LEU A 116 0.79 -18.64 5.58
CA LEU A 116 0.65 -17.44 4.76
C LEU A 116 0.95 -16.15 5.53
N ASN A 117 0.49 -16.07 6.80
CA ASN A 117 0.81 -14.92 7.67
C ASN A 117 2.30 -14.83 8.00
N LEU A 118 2.99 -15.95 8.24
CA LEU A 118 4.43 -15.95 8.49
C LEU A 118 5.23 -15.52 7.25
N MET A 119 4.83 -15.95 6.06
CA MET A 119 5.42 -15.48 4.80
C MET A 119 5.25 -13.96 4.63
N ALA A 120 4.07 -13.44 4.93
CA ALA A 120 3.76 -12.01 4.82
C ALA A 120 4.55 -11.18 5.85
N GLY A 121 4.72 -11.68 7.08
CA GLY A 121 5.55 -11.03 8.10
C GLY A 121 7.02 -10.91 7.69
N ALA A 122 7.59 -11.98 7.11
CA ALA A 122 8.94 -11.97 6.58
C ALA A 122 9.07 -10.98 5.41
N GLU A 123 8.08 -10.96 4.47
CA GLU A 123 8.08 -10.02 3.35
C GLU A 123 7.95 -8.56 3.80
N ALA A 124 7.16 -8.28 4.84
CA ALA A 124 7.04 -6.94 5.37
C ALA A 124 8.37 -6.39 5.89
N THR A 125 9.15 -7.23 6.57
CA THR A 125 10.50 -6.88 7.01
C THR A 125 11.42 -6.57 5.82
N ASP A 126 11.41 -7.43 4.81
CA ASP A 126 12.23 -7.22 3.61
C ASP A 126 11.80 -5.97 2.82
N THR A 127 10.49 -5.69 2.75
CA THR A 127 9.96 -4.47 2.13
C THR A 127 10.53 -3.22 2.79
N LEU A 128 10.53 -3.17 4.13
CA LEU A 128 11.14 -2.07 4.87
C LEU A 128 12.65 -1.97 4.61
N MET A 129 13.35 -3.10 4.56
CA MET A 129 14.80 -3.15 4.31
C MET A 129 15.17 -2.78 2.87
N ARG A 130 14.22 -2.81 1.94
CA ARG A 130 14.37 -2.23 0.59
C ARG A 130 14.12 -0.72 0.55
N GLY A 131 13.83 -0.09 1.70
CA GLY A 131 13.61 1.36 1.82
C GLY A 131 12.16 1.79 1.55
N PHE A 132 11.24 0.85 1.31
CA PHE A 132 9.81 1.15 1.23
C PHE A 132 9.24 1.22 2.64
N THR A 133 9.18 2.43 3.18
CA THR A 133 8.69 2.68 4.55
C THR A 133 7.17 2.72 4.63
N THR A 134 6.49 2.85 3.49
CA THR A 134 5.04 2.89 3.38
C THR A 134 4.56 2.12 2.14
N VAL A 135 3.47 1.39 2.27
CA VAL A 135 2.80 0.71 1.16
C VAL A 135 1.28 0.94 1.23
N ARG A 136 0.65 1.13 0.07
CA ARG A 136 -0.81 1.01 -0.07
C ARG A 136 -1.10 -0.42 -0.51
N ASP A 137 -1.70 -1.19 0.39
CA ASP A 137 -2.11 -2.56 0.11
C ASP A 137 -3.44 -2.55 -0.67
N MET A 138 -3.41 -3.11 -1.87
CA MET A 138 -4.52 -3.08 -2.83
C MET A 138 -5.23 -4.43 -2.95
N GLY A 139 -5.11 -5.26 -1.92
CA GLY A 139 -5.88 -6.50 -1.81
C GLY A 139 -5.21 -7.55 -0.95
N GLY A 140 -6.00 -8.11 -0.05
CA GLY A 140 -5.58 -9.15 0.86
C GLY A 140 -5.87 -8.82 2.33
N PRO A 141 -5.81 -9.80 3.23
CA PRO A 141 -6.18 -9.64 4.64
C PRO A 141 -5.05 -9.00 5.48
N ALA A 142 -4.61 -7.80 5.12
CA ALA A 142 -3.43 -7.15 5.69
C ALA A 142 -3.65 -6.54 7.10
N PHE A 143 -4.86 -6.55 7.64
CA PHE A 143 -5.19 -5.87 8.91
C PHE A 143 -4.41 -6.41 10.12
N GLY A 144 -4.29 -7.73 10.25
CA GLY A 144 -3.52 -8.35 11.32
C GLY A 144 -2.02 -8.07 11.22
N LEU A 145 -1.48 -8.13 10.02
CA LEU A 145 -0.07 -7.79 9.75
C LEU A 145 0.20 -6.31 10.05
N LYS A 146 -0.67 -5.40 9.58
CA LYS A 146 -0.59 -3.97 9.90
C LYS A 146 -0.53 -3.75 11.41
N ARG A 147 -1.44 -4.38 12.16
CA ARG A 147 -1.50 -4.27 13.61
C ARG A 147 -0.19 -4.75 14.27
N ALA A 148 0.34 -5.91 13.86
CA ALA A 148 1.59 -6.44 14.39
C ALA A 148 2.79 -5.52 14.13
N ILE A 149 2.83 -4.83 12.97
CA ILE A 149 3.85 -3.85 12.64
C ILE A 149 3.69 -2.57 13.47
N ASP A 150 2.46 -2.06 13.59
CA ASP A 150 2.17 -0.82 14.32
C ASP A 150 2.43 -0.96 15.83
N GLU A 151 2.15 -2.15 16.40
CA GLU A 151 2.47 -2.50 17.79
C GLU A 151 3.97 -2.82 18.00
N GLY A 152 4.77 -2.90 16.93
CA GLY A 152 6.20 -3.18 16.99
C GLY A 152 6.55 -4.65 17.21
N THR A 153 5.59 -5.56 17.05
CA THR A 153 5.82 -7.02 17.17
C THR A 153 6.77 -7.53 16.10
N ILE A 154 6.65 -6.99 14.87
CA ILE A 154 7.55 -7.27 13.75
C ILE A 154 7.94 -5.99 13.02
N PRO A 155 9.13 -5.91 12.40
CA PRO A 155 9.47 -4.81 11.51
C PRO A 155 8.65 -4.85 10.21
N GLY A 156 8.33 -3.68 9.68
CA GLY A 156 7.64 -3.58 8.39
C GLY A 156 7.28 -2.14 8.04
N PRO A 157 6.76 -1.88 6.81
CA PRO A 157 6.32 -0.57 6.39
C PRO A 157 5.03 -0.14 7.09
N ARG A 158 4.67 1.13 7.00
CA ARG A 158 3.29 1.58 7.23
C ARG A 158 2.40 0.94 6.18
N ILE A 159 1.27 0.37 6.57
CA ILE A 159 0.33 -0.26 5.65
C ILE A 159 -0.97 0.54 5.61
N TYR A 160 -1.39 0.91 4.39
CA TYR A 160 -2.71 1.46 4.08
C TYR A 160 -3.56 0.34 3.44
N PRO A 161 -4.30 -0.45 4.23
CA PRO A 161 -4.97 -1.64 3.73
C PRO A 161 -6.29 -1.32 3.05
N SER A 162 -6.58 -1.98 1.92
CA SER A 162 -7.93 -2.04 1.34
C SER A 162 -8.77 -3.19 1.90
N GLY A 163 -8.11 -4.21 2.44
CA GLY A 163 -8.72 -5.49 2.73
C GLY A 163 -8.95 -6.32 1.47
N ALA A 164 -9.93 -7.19 1.50
CA ALA A 164 -10.23 -8.07 0.37
C ALA A 164 -10.55 -7.29 -0.91
N ILE A 165 -10.09 -7.82 -2.04
CA ILE A 165 -10.51 -7.35 -3.37
C ILE A 165 -12.00 -7.64 -3.53
N ILE A 166 -12.81 -6.64 -3.84
CA ILE A 166 -14.24 -6.85 -4.14
C ILE A 166 -14.39 -7.05 -5.64
N THR A 167 -14.99 -8.17 -6.03
CA THR A 167 -15.16 -8.60 -7.41
C THR A 167 -16.56 -9.16 -7.66
N VAL A 168 -16.90 -9.43 -8.92
CA VAL A 168 -18.13 -10.13 -9.30
C VAL A 168 -17.83 -11.60 -9.59
N THR A 169 -18.86 -12.42 -9.71
CA THR A 169 -18.73 -13.77 -10.25
C THR A 169 -18.04 -13.74 -11.62
N SER A 170 -17.00 -14.56 -11.80
CA SER A 170 -16.13 -14.59 -13.00
C SER A 170 -15.32 -13.30 -13.23
N GLY A 171 -15.27 -12.40 -12.26
CA GLY A 171 -14.45 -11.19 -12.32
C GLY A 171 -12.99 -11.45 -11.99
N HIS A 172 -12.15 -10.42 -12.18
CA HIS A 172 -10.75 -10.50 -11.75
C HIS A 172 -10.66 -10.54 -10.21
N GLY A 173 -9.99 -11.55 -9.69
CA GLY A 173 -9.96 -11.86 -8.23
C GLY A 173 -10.94 -12.97 -7.83
N ASP A 174 -11.84 -13.40 -8.69
CA ASP A 174 -12.65 -14.61 -8.47
C ASP A 174 -11.83 -15.85 -8.84
N PHE A 175 -11.18 -16.45 -7.85
CA PHE A 175 -10.35 -17.66 -7.99
C PHE A 175 -11.13 -18.94 -7.67
N ARG A 176 -12.48 -18.89 -7.63
CA ARG A 176 -13.30 -20.09 -7.43
C ARG A 176 -13.07 -21.11 -8.53
N GLN A 177 -13.11 -22.36 -8.14
CA GLN A 177 -13.11 -23.46 -9.11
C GLN A 177 -14.50 -23.59 -9.74
N PRO A 178 -14.63 -24.13 -10.96
CA PRO A 178 -15.93 -24.28 -11.65
C PRO A 178 -17.01 -25.06 -10.87
N PHE A 179 -16.58 -25.89 -9.89
CA PHE A 179 -17.48 -26.65 -9.04
C PHE A 179 -17.91 -25.90 -7.77
N GLU A 180 -17.32 -24.74 -7.46
CA GLU A 180 -17.67 -23.93 -6.29
C GLU A 180 -18.87 -23.05 -6.64
N VAL A 181 -20.00 -23.35 -6.02
CA VAL A 181 -21.26 -22.61 -6.21
C VAL A 181 -21.15 -21.22 -5.60
N PRO A 182 -21.68 -20.16 -6.24
CA PRO A 182 -21.74 -18.82 -5.65
C PRO A 182 -22.43 -18.78 -4.29
N ARG A 183 -21.90 -18.01 -3.36
CA ARG A 183 -22.44 -17.88 -1.98
C ARG A 183 -23.90 -17.41 -1.96
N VAL A 184 -24.28 -16.51 -2.86
CA VAL A 184 -25.65 -15.99 -2.98
C VAL A 184 -26.68 -17.10 -3.19
N LEU A 185 -26.27 -18.25 -3.73
CA LEU A 185 -27.09 -19.44 -3.88
C LEU A 185 -27.06 -20.38 -2.66
N GLY A 186 -26.55 -19.91 -1.51
CA GLY A 186 -26.53 -20.65 -0.25
C GLY A 186 -25.29 -21.52 -0.03
N ALA A 187 -24.28 -21.43 -0.88
CA ALA A 187 -23.00 -22.11 -0.67
C ALA A 187 -22.19 -21.47 0.46
N PRO A 188 -21.25 -22.22 1.09
CA PRO A 188 -20.28 -21.64 2.00
C PRO A 188 -19.35 -20.67 1.25
N GLN A 189 -18.64 -19.84 2.03
CA GLN A 189 -17.58 -18.99 1.47
C GLN A 189 -16.55 -19.84 0.73
N SER A 190 -16.14 -19.39 -0.45
CA SER A 190 -15.01 -19.93 -1.18
C SER A 190 -13.70 -19.77 -0.40
N ARG A 191 -12.67 -20.50 -0.78
CA ARG A 191 -11.36 -20.38 -0.12
C ARG A 191 -10.80 -18.95 -0.19
N GLY A 192 -10.96 -18.28 -1.32
CA GLY A 192 -10.54 -16.87 -1.48
C GLY A 192 -11.24 -15.93 -0.50
N GLU A 193 -12.53 -16.14 -0.28
CA GLU A 193 -13.32 -15.36 0.71
C GLU A 193 -12.92 -15.70 2.14
N GLN A 194 -12.72 -16.99 2.46
CA GLN A 194 -12.29 -17.44 3.79
C GLN A 194 -10.92 -16.87 4.20
N THR A 195 -10.00 -16.76 3.24
CA THR A 195 -8.68 -16.18 3.48
C THR A 195 -8.70 -14.65 3.48
N GLY A 196 -9.79 -14.01 3.07
CA GLY A 196 -9.89 -12.56 2.93
C GLY A 196 -9.12 -12.00 1.72
N ALA A 197 -8.77 -12.84 0.75
CA ALA A 197 -8.08 -12.40 -0.46
C ALA A 197 -9.03 -11.62 -1.39
N ALA A 198 -10.23 -12.14 -1.59
CA ALA A 198 -11.27 -11.51 -2.40
C ALA A 198 -12.66 -11.78 -1.86
N MET A 199 -13.62 -10.91 -2.18
CA MET A 199 -15.03 -11.04 -1.83
C MET A 199 -15.88 -10.88 -3.08
N VAL A 200 -16.75 -11.85 -3.36
CA VAL A 200 -17.66 -11.79 -4.52
C VAL A 200 -18.94 -11.05 -4.14
N ALA A 201 -19.42 -10.18 -5.05
CA ALA A 201 -20.64 -9.40 -4.90
C ALA A 201 -21.26 -9.11 -6.28
N ASP A 202 -22.48 -9.56 -6.50
CA ASP A 202 -23.18 -9.53 -7.80
C ASP A 202 -24.43 -8.63 -7.78
N SER A 203 -24.50 -7.71 -6.81
CA SER A 203 -25.57 -6.70 -6.73
C SER A 203 -25.11 -5.47 -5.97
N PRO A 204 -25.75 -4.29 -6.15
CA PRO A 204 -25.44 -3.08 -5.40
C PRO A 204 -25.48 -3.26 -3.88
N ASP A 205 -26.43 -4.07 -3.38
CA ASP A 205 -26.57 -4.32 -1.94
C ASP A 205 -25.45 -5.21 -1.41
N GLU A 206 -25.07 -6.24 -2.14
CA GLU A 206 -23.92 -7.09 -1.78
C GLU A 206 -22.61 -6.27 -1.81
N VAL A 207 -22.38 -5.49 -2.85
CA VAL A 207 -21.20 -4.59 -2.93
C VAL A 207 -21.15 -3.67 -1.70
N ARG A 208 -22.27 -3.07 -1.32
CA ARG A 208 -22.36 -2.19 -0.14
C ARG A 208 -22.01 -2.94 1.15
N VAL A 209 -22.46 -4.18 1.29
CA VAL A 209 -22.13 -5.02 2.45
C VAL A 209 -20.63 -5.33 2.47
N ARG A 210 -20.04 -5.76 1.33
CA ARG A 210 -18.63 -6.10 1.24
C ARG A 210 -17.72 -4.90 1.52
N VAL A 211 -18.09 -3.71 1.03
CA VAL A 211 -17.35 -2.47 1.35
C VAL A 211 -17.37 -2.20 2.85
N ARG A 212 -18.54 -2.30 3.48
CA ARG A 212 -18.69 -2.05 4.92
C ARG A 212 -17.93 -3.08 5.77
N GLU A 213 -17.86 -4.33 5.34
CA GLU A 213 -17.02 -5.37 5.97
C GLU A 213 -15.55 -4.96 5.99
N GLN A 214 -14.99 -4.46 4.86
CA GLN A 214 -13.61 -4.00 4.83
C GLN A 214 -13.40 -2.76 5.71
N LEU A 215 -14.34 -1.82 5.68
CA LEU A 215 -14.30 -0.62 6.53
C LEU A 215 -14.40 -0.95 8.02
N LEU A 216 -15.21 -1.97 8.41
CA LEU A 216 -15.28 -2.49 9.77
C LEU A 216 -13.92 -3.00 10.26
N LEU A 217 -13.15 -3.65 9.37
CA LEU A 217 -11.83 -4.18 9.67
C LEU A 217 -10.73 -3.10 9.70
N GLY A 218 -11.03 -1.88 9.25
CA GLY A 218 -10.11 -0.74 9.26
C GLY A 218 -9.49 -0.41 7.90
N ALA A 219 -10.19 -0.70 6.80
CA ALA A 219 -9.75 -0.30 5.47
C ALA A 219 -9.58 1.21 5.35
N THR A 220 -8.50 1.63 4.72
CA THR A 220 -8.16 3.05 4.49
C THR A 220 -8.61 3.55 3.13
N GLN A 221 -8.83 2.66 2.20
CA GLN A 221 -9.47 2.80 0.90
C GLN A 221 -10.16 1.49 0.55
N VAL A 222 -10.95 1.49 -0.50
CA VAL A 222 -11.66 0.29 -0.99
C VAL A 222 -11.14 -0.07 -2.38
N LYS A 223 -10.90 -1.37 -2.63
CA LYS A 223 -10.45 -1.90 -3.93
C LYS A 223 -11.52 -2.76 -4.57
N LEU A 224 -11.94 -2.40 -5.78
CA LEU A 224 -12.77 -3.24 -6.65
C LEU A 224 -12.01 -3.60 -7.94
N THR A 225 -12.49 -4.61 -8.65
CA THR A 225 -12.02 -4.98 -9.98
C THR A 225 -13.10 -4.67 -11.02
N ALA A 226 -13.05 -3.46 -11.59
CA ALA A 226 -14.06 -2.98 -12.54
C ALA A 226 -13.87 -3.52 -13.97
N GLY A 227 -12.75 -4.19 -14.23
CA GLY A 227 -12.44 -4.81 -15.53
C GLY A 227 -11.85 -6.21 -15.39
N GLY A 228 -11.68 -6.88 -16.52
CA GLY A 228 -11.00 -8.15 -16.60
C GLY A 228 -9.53 -8.06 -16.24
N GLY A 229 -8.88 -9.19 -15.91
CA GLY A 229 -7.52 -9.21 -15.43
C GLY A 229 -6.67 -10.39 -15.87
N VAL A 230 -5.37 -10.24 -15.68
CA VAL A 230 -4.36 -11.22 -16.14
C VAL A 230 -4.41 -12.50 -15.30
N ALA A 231 -4.29 -12.38 -13.97
CA ALA A 231 -4.07 -13.53 -13.08
C ALA A 231 -5.30 -14.42 -12.85
N SER A 232 -6.50 -13.99 -13.25
CA SER A 232 -7.73 -14.75 -13.05
C SER A 232 -8.10 -15.53 -14.31
N PRO A 233 -8.25 -16.87 -14.23
CA PRO A 233 -8.44 -17.72 -15.41
C PRO A 233 -9.72 -17.39 -16.19
N HIS A 234 -10.80 -17.07 -15.49
CA HIS A 234 -12.13 -16.89 -16.08
C HIS A 234 -12.49 -15.41 -16.33
N SER A 235 -11.52 -14.50 -16.31
CA SER A 235 -11.72 -13.05 -16.46
C SER A 235 -11.08 -12.54 -17.76
N PRO A 236 -11.82 -12.39 -18.88
CA PRO A 236 -11.30 -11.82 -20.14
C PRO A 236 -10.89 -10.36 -19.95
N LEU A 237 -9.82 -9.90 -20.62
CA LEU A 237 -9.30 -8.52 -20.48
C LEU A 237 -10.30 -7.46 -20.92
N ASP A 238 -11.16 -7.74 -21.89
CA ASP A 238 -12.16 -6.83 -22.42
C ASP A 238 -13.44 -6.75 -21.58
N ALA A 239 -13.56 -7.59 -20.53
CA ALA A 239 -14.71 -7.55 -19.65
C ALA A 239 -14.78 -6.24 -18.86
N SER A 240 -15.99 -5.67 -18.75
CA SER A 240 -16.33 -4.63 -17.79
C SER A 240 -17.28 -5.26 -16.77
N THR A 241 -16.74 -5.56 -15.59
CA THR A 241 -17.34 -6.53 -14.67
C THR A 241 -18.52 -5.97 -13.87
N PHE A 242 -18.36 -4.79 -13.26
CA PHE A 242 -19.43 -4.15 -12.52
C PHE A 242 -20.30 -3.26 -13.39
N THR A 243 -21.59 -3.18 -13.10
CA THR A 243 -22.48 -2.13 -13.58
C THR A 243 -22.15 -0.79 -12.89
N GLU A 244 -22.64 0.32 -13.46
CA GLU A 244 -22.47 1.63 -12.83
C GLU A 244 -23.15 1.70 -11.45
N ALA A 245 -24.31 1.07 -11.28
CA ALA A 245 -25.06 1.04 -10.03
C ALA A 245 -24.28 0.34 -8.90
N GLU A 246 -23.61 -0.76 -9.22
CA GLU A 246 -22.75 -1.50 -8.27
C GLU A 246 -21.53 -0.69 -7.87
N LEU A 247 -20.84 -0.06 -8.82
CA LEU A 247 -19.70 0.84 -8.54
C LEU A 247 -20.16 2.04 -7.70
N ARG A 248 -21.31 2.63 -8.00
CA ARG A 248 -21.89 3.75 -7.24
C ARG A 248 -22.20 3.33 -5.80
N ALA A 249 -22.73 2.12 -5.57
CA ALA A 249 -22.97 1.60 -4.23
C ALA A 249 -21.66 1.49 -3.41
N ALA A 250 -20.56 1.11 -4.05
CA ALA A 250 -19.25 1.10 -3.40
C ALA A 250 -18.76 2.51 -3.05
N VAL A 251 -18.88 3.45 -4.01
CA VAL A 251 -18.46 4.85 -3.82
C VAL A 251 -19.24 5.50 -2.69
N GLU A 252 -20.57 5.41 -2.68
CA GLU A 252 -21.42 5.95 -1.62
C GLU A 252 -21.07 5.38 -0.24
N ALA A 253 -20.82 4.06 -0.17
CA ALA A 253 -20.43 3.42 1.09
C ALA A 253 -19.06 3.93 1.58
N ALA A 254 -18.08 4.10 0.71
CA ALA A 254 -16.76 4.61 1.06
C ALA A 254 -16.81 6.10 1.47
N GLU A 255 -17.54 6.93 0.73
CA GLU A 255 -17.71 8.36 1.02
C GLU A 255 -18.40 8.59 2.38
N ASN A 256 -19.37 7.76 2.76
CA ASN A 256 -20.01 7.82 4.07
C ASN A 256 -19.02 7.57 5.23
N TRP A 257 -17.94 6.87 4.99
CA TRP A 257 -16.83 6.67 5.94
C TRP A 257 -15.72 7.71 5.78
N GLY A 258 -15.81 8.60 4.78
CA GLY A 258 -14.82 9.65 4.51
C GLY A 258 -13.54 9.10 3.91
N THR A 259 -13.66 8.10 3.03
CA THR A 259 -12.57 7.55 2.22
C THR A 259 -13.03 7.36 0.76
N TYR A 260 -12.26 6.65 -0.05
CA TYR A 260 -12.44 6.57 -1.50
C TYR A 260 -12.38 5.13 -2.03
N VAL A 261 -12.84 4.98 -3.27
CA VAL A 261 -12.74 3.75 -4.06
C VAL A 261 -11.65 3.88 -5.11
N ALA A 262 -10.82 2.82 -5.23
CA ALA A 262 -9.89 2.58 -6.32
C ALA A 262 -10.30 1.32 -7.07
N VAL A 263 -10.11 1.29 -8.39
CA VAL A 263 -10.51 0.14 -9.21
C VAL A 263 -9.39 -0.35 -10.12
N HIS A 264 -9.21 -1.65 -10.18
CA HIS A 264 -8.51 -2.31 -11.26
C HIS A 264 -9.31 -2.15 -12.56
N ALA A 265 -8.73 -1.57 -13.58
CA ALA A 265 -9.33 -1.45 -14.91
C ALA A 265 -8.27 -1.23 -15.98
N TYR A 266 -8.34 -1.96 -17.09
CA TYR A 266 -7.43 -1.77 -18.22
C TYR A 266 -8.07 -0.99 -19.36
N THR A 267 -9.34 -1.29 -19.70
CA THR A 267 -10.00 -0.86 -20.93
C THR A 267 -10.75 0.45 -20.80
N PRO A 268 -10.96 1.19 -21.89
CA PRO A 268 -11.71 2.45 -21.88
C PRO A 268 -13.09 2.32 -21.23
N ILE A 269 -13.84 1.27 -21.58
CA ILE A 269 -15.22 1.07 -21.09
C ILE A 269 -15.25 0.92 -19.57
N SER A 270 -14.38 0.06 -19.02
CA SER A 270 -14.32 -0.16 -17.57
C SER A 270 -13.88 1.10 -16.80
N ILE A 271 -12.90 1.85 -17.34
CA ILE A 271 -12.39 3.08 -16.76
C ILE A 271 -13.46 4.19 -16.78
N GLN A 272 -14.09 4.42 -17.94
CA GLN A 272 -15.10 5.49 -18.09
C GLN A 272 -16.32 5.23 -17.20
N ARG A 273 -16.77 3.97 -17.11
CA ARG A 273 -17.86 3.57 -16.18
C ARG A 273 -17.49 3.81 -14.72
N ALA A 274 -16.26 3.47 -14.32
CA ALA A 274 -15.78 3.71 -12.97
C ALA A 274 -15.73 5.22 -12.63
N ILE A 275 -15.28 6.04 -13.57
CA ILE A 275 -15.26 7.50 -13.43
C ILE A 275 -16.69 8.05 -13.29
N ALA A 276 -17.64 7.58 -14.11
CA ALA A 276 -19.05 7.98 -14.05
C ALA A 276 -19.68 7.63 -12.68
N ALA A 277 -19.27 6.52 -12.08
CA ALA A 277 -19.71 6.12 -10.74
C ALA A 277 -19.07 6.92 -9.59
N GLY A 278 -18.02 7.72 -9.83
CA GLY A 278 -17.38 8.56 -8.82
C GLY A 278 -16.08 8.01 -8.23
N VAL A 279 -15.49 6.98 -8.82
CA VAL A 279 -14.19 6.41 -8.41
C VAL A 279 -13.09 7.49 -8.48
N LYS A 280 -12.13 7.46 -7.54
CA LYS A 280 -11.08 8.48 -7.42
C LYS A 280 -9.70 8.03 -7.92
N CYS A 281 -9.49 6.72 -8.08
CA CYS A 281 -8.21 6.17 -8.53
C CYS A 281 -8.44 4.99 -9.48
N ILE A 282 -7.80 5.03 -10.65
CA ILE A 282 -7.71 3.93 -11.59
C ILE A 282 -6.37 3.23 -11.38
N GLU A 283 -6.40 1.95 -11.14
CA GLU A 283 -5.22 1.09 -11.11
C GLU A 283 -4.99 0.53 -12.51
N HIS A 284 -3.73 0.55 -12.94
CA HIS A 284 -3.23 0.04 -14.23
C HIS A 284 -3.50 0.96 -15.44
N GLY A 285 -4.67 0.89 -16.06
CA GLY A 285 -5.03 1.71 -17.22
C GLY A 285 -4.29 1.37 -18.52
N HIS A 286 -3.59 0.22 -18.61
CA HIS A 286 -2.64 -0.11 -19.70
C HIS A 286 -3.26 -0.20 -21.10
N LEU A 287 -4.56 -0.46 -21.22
CA LEU A 287 -5.28 -0.54 -22.49
C LEU A 287 -6.15 0.68 -22.78
N MET A 288 -6.00 1.77 -21.99
CA MET A 288 -6.78 2.99 -22.20
C MET A 288 -6.47 3.65 -23.56
N ASP A 289 -7.47 4.29 -24.12
CA ASP A 289 -7.33 5.15 -25.28
C ASP A 289 -7.09 6.61 -24.89
N GLU A 290 -6.83 7.46 -25.88
CA GLU A 290 -6.55 8.88 -25.66
C GLU A 290 -7.76 9.64 -25.11
N GLN A 291 -8.99 9.26 -25.50
CA GLN A 291 -10.21 9.89 -24.99
C GLN A 291 -10.36 9.61 -23.49
N THR A 292 -10.10 8.40 -23.06
CA THR A 292 -10.13 8.00 -21.65
C THR A 292 -9.05 8.70 -20.85
N ALA A 293 -7.84 8.85 -21.41
CA ALA A 293 -6.76 9.60 -20.74
C ALA A 293 -7.14 11.10 -20.52
N LYS A 294 -7.76 11.73 -21.51
CA LYS A 294 -8.30 13.10 -21.34
C LYS A 294 -9.35 13.16 -20.24
N LEU A 295 -10.28 12.21 -20.20
CA LEU A 295 -11.33 12.16 -19.18
C LEU A 295 -10.75 12.01 -17.77
N ILE A 296 -9.74 11.13 -17.59
CA ILE A 296 -9.01 10.98 -16.31
C ILE A 296 -8.43 12.32 -15.86
N ALA A 297 -7.75 13.03 -16.77
CA ALA A 297 -7.14 14.33 -16.48
C ALA A 297 -8.20 15.39 -16.13
N GLU A 298 -9.24 15.54 -16.96
CA GLU A 298 -10.34 16.51 -16.78
C GLU A 298 -11.10 16.32 -15.47
N LYS A 299 -11.28 15.07 -15.03
CA LYS A 299 -11.96 14.73 -13.79
C LYS A 299 -11.02 14.72 -12.57
N GLY A 300 -9.72 14.93 -12.76
CA GLY A 300 -8.72 14.94 -11.69
C GLY A 300 -8.57 13.58 -11.00
N ILE A 301 -8.85 12.50 -11.72
CA ILE A 301 -8.75 11.12 -11.23
C ILE A 301 -7.27 10.72 -11.18
N TRP A 302 -6.87 9.98 -10.16
CA TRP A 302 -5.54 9.41 -10.06
C TRP A 302 -5.37 8.19 -10.95
N LEU A 303 -4.19 8.07 -11.53
CA LEU A 303 -3.74 6.87 -12.23
C LEU A 303 -2.58 6.25 -11.43
N SER A 304 -2.79 5.07 -10.87
CA SER A 304 -1.74 4.26 -10.26
C SER A 304 -1.33 3.17 -11.26
N THR A 305 -0.18 3.37 -11.92
CA THR A 305 0.22 2.51 -13.05
C THR A 305 1.62 1.94 -12.86
N GLN A 306 1.92 0.84 -13.56
CA GLN A 306 3.09 0.02 -13.36
C GLN A 306 3.96 -0.02 -14.63
N ALA A 307 5.28 -0.02 -14.43
CA ALA A 307 6.25 -0.33 -15.48
C ALA A 307 6.52 -1.84 -15.52
N PHE A 308 5.54 -2.60 -16.02
CA PHE A 308 5.62 -4.07 -16.04
C PHE A 308 6.82 -4.55 -16.89
N PRO A 309 7.74 -5.33 -16.31
CA PRO A 309 8.77 -6.01 -17.08
C PRO A 309 8.23 -7.32 -17.65
N ASP A 310 8.75 -7.74 -18.81
CA ASP A 310 8.31 -8.98 -19.46
C ASP A 310 8.51 -10.22 -18.57
N GLU A 311 9.51 -10.21 -17.69
CA GLU A 311 9.79 -11.27 -16.73
C GLU A 311 8.66 -11.47 -15.70
N MET A 312 7.78 -10.50 -15.53
CA MET A 312 6.59 -10.66 -14.68
C MET A 312 5.62 -11.71 -15.24
N ALA A 313 5.63 -11.92 -16.55
CA ALA A 313 4.88 -12.98 -17.19
C ALA A 313 5.37 -14.40 -16.83
N ASP A 314 6.58 -14.53 -16.25
CA ASP A 314 7.11 -15.82 -15.78
C ASP A 314 6.37 -16.38 -14.55
N ALA A 315 5.53 -15.58 -13.91
CA ALA A 315 4.58 -16.05 -12.90
C ALA A 315 3.54 -17.03 -13.50
N PHE A 316 3.35 -17.03 -14.81
CA PHE A 316 2.38 -17.84 -15.53
C PHE A 316 3.07 -18.88 -16.44
N PRO A 317 2.53 -20.11 -16.54
CA PRO A 317 3.12 -21.14 -17.40
C PRO A 317 3.26 -20.71 -18.86
N PRO A 318 4.32 -21.12 -19.57
CA PRO A 318 4.44 -20.91 -21.00
C PRO A 318 3.23 -21.47 -21.75
N GLY A 319 2.66 -20.68 -22.67
CA GLY A 319 1.48 -21.07 -23.46
C GLY A 319 0.14 -20.94 -22.73
N SER A 320 0.11 -20.51 -21.46
CA SER A 320 -1.15 -20.25 -20.76
C SER A 320 -1.84 -18.98 -21.26
N LEU A 321 -3.16 -18.92 -21.07
CA LEU A 321 -3.98 -17.76 -21.42
C LEU A 321 -3.56 -16.54 -20.59
N GLU A 322 -3.24 -16.74 -19.31
CA GLU A 322 -2.78 -15.68 -18.40
C GLU A 322 -1.49 -15.04 -18.90
N ARG A 323 -0.53 -15.85 -19.40
CA ARG A 323 0.71 -15.33 -19.97
C ARG A 323 0.46 -14.52 -21.24
N ALA A 324 -0.44 -14.95 -22.09
CA ALA A 324 -0.84 -14.21 -23.30
C ALA A 324 -1.49 -12.86 -22.94
N LYS A 325 -2.42 -12.87 -21.98
CA LYS A 325 -3.04 -11.64 -21.42
C LYS A 325 -2.00 -10.70 -20.83
N ALA A 326 -1.00 -11.23 -20.12
CA ALA A 326 0.08 -10.42 -19.53
C ALA A 326 0.83 -9.63 -20.61
N PHE A 327 1.26 -10.28 -21.70
CA PHE A 327 1.96 -9.59 -22.79
C PHE A 327 1.08 -8.54 -23.50
N GLU A 328 -0.21 -8.79 -23.64
CA GLU A 328 -1.15 -7.79 -24.19
C GLU A 328 -1.21 -6.55 -23.32
N VAL A 329 -1.29 -6.71 -21.99
CA VAL A 329 -1.27 -5.59 -21.02
C VAL A 329 0.07 -4.87 -21.06
N PHE A 330 1.20 -5.60 -21.03
CA PHE A 330 2.55 -5.02 -20.99
C PHE A 330 2.85 -4.20 -22.26
N ALA A 331 2.34 -4.61 -23.41
CA ALA A 331 2.45 -3.85 -24.65
C ALA A 331 1.81 -2.44 -24.56
N GLY A 332 0.87 -2.24 -23.64
CA GLY A 332 0.23 -0.94 -23.38
C GLY A 332 1.05 0.02 -22.51
N THR A 333 2.12 -0.44 -21.85
CA THR A 333 2.86 0.33 -20.85
C THR A 333 3.39 1.66 -21.39
N ASP A 334 4.12 1.65 -22.50
CA ASP A 334 4.67 2.89 -23.09
C ASP A 334 3.60 3.91 -23.43
N ARG A 335 2.49 3.46 -24.02
CA ARG A 335 1.38 4.32 -24.39
C ARG A 335 0.74 4.93 -23.17
N THR A 336 0.55 4.16 -22.10
CA THR A 336 -0.05 4.62 -20.86
C THR A 336 0.77 5.74 -20.21
N PHE A 337 2.06 5.56 -20.06
CA PHE A 337 2.94 6.60 -19.51
C PHE A 337 3.03 7.84 -20.44
N ALA A 338 3.07 7.64 -21.75
CA ALA A 338 3.06 8.75 -22.71
C ALA A 338 1.77 9.58 -22.62
N LEU A 339 0.61 8.93 -22.51
CA LEU A 339 -0.68 9.59 -22.33
C LEU A 339 -0.77 10.29 -20.96
N ALA A 340 -0.31 9.64 -19.90
CA ALA A 340 -0.27 10.22 -18.57
C ALA A 340 0.55 11.53 -18.54
N LYS A 341 1.72 11.51 -19.15
CA LYS A 341 2.58 12.71 -19.28
C LYS A 341 1.96 13.78 -20.18
N LYS A 342 1.44 13.39 -21.35
CA LYS A 342 0.80 14.31 -22.32
C LYS A 342 -0.35 15.11 -21.69
N TYR A 343 -1.20 14.44 -20.92
CA TYR A 343 -2.38 15.06 -20.29
C TYR A 343 -2.15 15.48 -18.84
N ARG A 344 -0.93 15.38 -18.33
CA ARG A 344 -0.57 15.72 -16.94
C ARG A 344 -1.49 15.03 -15.92
N ILE A 345 -1.79 13.77 -16.16
CA ILE A 345 -2.58 12.96 -15.23
C ILE A 345 -1.80 12.83 -13.92
N LYS A 346 -2.48 12.97 -12.78
CA LYS A 346 -1.91 12.67 -11.47
C LYS A 346 -1.54 11.18 -11.43
N THR A 347 -0.25 10.90 -11.54
CA THR A 347 0.25 9.53 -11.68
C THR A 347 1.01 9.11 -10.43
N ALA A 348 0.66 7.94 -9.89
CA ALA A 348 1.29 7.31 -8.74
C ALA A 348 2.12 6.10 -9.17
N PHE A 349 3.26 5.91 -8.53
CA PHE A 349 4.08 4.71 -8.66
C PHE A 349 3.53 3.59 -7.78
N GLY A 350 3.37 2.40 -8.35
CA GLY A 350 3.14 1.16 -7.65
C GLY A 350 3.71 0.00 -8.46
N THR A 351 4.05 -1.11 -7.82
CA THR A 351 4.71 -2.24 -8.51
C THR A 351 3.76 -3.35 -8.91
N ASP A 352 2.68 -3.54 -8.16
CA ASP A 352 1.73 -4.66 -8.33
C ASP A 352 2.41 -6.04 -8.29
N ILE A 353 3.46 -6.18 -7.48
CA ILE A 353 4.12 -7.48 -7.29
C ILE A 353 3.22 -8.37 -6.43
N LEU A 354 2.74 -9.45 -7.01
CA LEU A 354 2.01 -10.51 -6.33
C LEU A 354 2.37 -11.88 -6.93
N PHE A 355 2.26 -12.92 -6.13
CA PHE A 355 2.58 -14.31 -6.51
C PHE A 355 3.98 -14.49 -7.11
N SER A 356 4.90 -13.55 -6.83
CA SER A 356 6.23 -13.52 -7.44
C SER A 356 7.33 -13.17 -6.44
N PRO A 357 7.73 -14.12 -5.58
CA PRO A 357 8.81 -13.90 -4.61
C PRO A 357 10.16 -13.57 -5.27
N ARG A 358 10.34 -13.90 -6.56
CA ARG A 358 11.55 -13.58 -7.32
C ARG A 358 11.63 -12.10 -7.74
N LEU A 359 10.47 -11.45 -7.93
CA LEU A 359 10.43 -10.04 -8.30
C LEU A 359 10.43 -9.11 -7.07
N ALA A 360 9.99 -9.58 -5.92
CA ALA A 360 9.91 -8.76 -4.72
C ALA A 360 11.23 -8.05 -4.37
N PRO A 361 12.42 -8.68 -4.44
CA PRO A 361 13.69 -8.00 -4.20
C PRO A 361 14.00 -6.87 -5.21
N ARG A 362 13.38 -6.89 -6.38
CA ARG A 362 13.59 -5.92 -7.48
C ARG A 362 12.65 -4.71 -7.41
N GLN A 363 11.96 -4.48 -6.29
CA GLN A 363 11.03 -3.37 -6.10
C GLN A 363 11.65 -2.00 -6.45
N GLY A 364 12.88 -1.72 -5.99
CA GLY A 364 13.62 -0.51 -6.34
C GLY A 364 14.01 -0.44 -7.83
N GLU A 365 14.33 -1.57 -8.47
CA GLU A 365 14.61 -1.63 -9.90
C GLU A 365 13.37 -1.27 -10.74
N LEU A 366 12.18 -1.74 -10.32
CA LEU A 366 10.93 -1.39 -11.02
C LEU A 366 10.63 0.12 -10.90
N LEU A 367 10.96 0.73 -9.77
CA LEU A 367 10.90 2.19 -9.65
C LEU A 367 11.90 2.87 -10.59
N ALA A 368 13.15 2.42 -10.63
CA ALA A 368 14.18 3.01 -11.49
C ALA A 368 13.83 2.91 -12.99
N LYS A 369 13.04 1.92 -13.41
CA LYS A 369 12.58 1.81 -14.82
C LYS A 369 11.73 3.00 -15.28
N LEU A 370 11.14 3.77 -14.37
CA LEU A 370 10.33 4.94 -14.73
C LEU A 370 11.14 6.05 -15.42
N VAL A 371 12.49 6.04 -15.31
CA VAL A 371 13.34 7.00 -16.04
C VAL A 371 13.25 6.84 -17.56
N ARG A 372 12.61 5.81 -18.05
CA ARG A 372 12.24 5.69 -19.47
C ARG A 372 11.28 6.81 -19.91
N TRP A 373 10.45 7.33 -19.02
CA TRP A 373 9.42 8.34 -19.31
C TRP A 373 9.57 9.62 -18.50
N TYR A 374 10.20 9.57 -17.34
CA TYR A 374 10.36 10.65 -16.38
C TYR A 374 11.82 10.93 -16.08
N THR A 375 12.13 12.10 -15.56
CA THR A 375 13.46 12.36 -15.01
C THR A 375 13.69 11.56 -13.72
N PRO A 376 14.94 11.35 -13.26
CA PRO A 376 15.18 10.72 -11.96
C PRO A 376 14.50 11.45 -10.80
N ALA A 377 14.48 12.78 -10.80
CA ALA A 377 13.81 13.56 -9.78
C ALA A 377 12.29 13.37 -9.79
N GLU A 378 11.64 13.41 -10.97
CA GLU A 378 10.20 13.08 -11.11
C GLU A 378 9.90 11.67 -10.64
N THR A 379 10.77 10.69 -10.95
CA THR A 379 10.66 9.30 -10.53
C THR A 379 10.68 9.17 -9.00
N LEU A 380 11.65 9.83 -8.34
CA LEU A 380 11.75 9.83 -6.88
C LEU A 380 10.59 10.58 -6.24
N ALA A 381 10.17 11.72 -6.79
CA ALA A 381 9.01 12.47 -6.30
C ALA A 381 7.74 11.63 -6.40
N MET A 382 7.56 10.85 -7.48
CA MET A 382 6.43 9.95 -7.66
C MET A 382 6.37 8.88 -6.56
N ALA A 383 7.51 8.31 -6.18
CA ALA A 383 7.59 7.30 -5.12
C ALA A 383 7.67 7.88 -3.69
N THR A 384 7.53 9.19 -3.53
CA THR A 384 7.58 9.88 -2.23
C THR A 384 6.44 10.89 -2.09
N GLY A 385 6.64 12.18 -2.36
CA GLY A 385 5.67 13.25 -2.18
C GLY A 385 4.38 13.04 -2.96
N THR A 386 4.46 12.66 -4.24
CA THR A 386 3.27 12.43 -5.08
C THR A 386 2.44 11.25 -4.58
N ASN A 387 3.09 10.13 -4.22
CA ASN A 387 2.40 8.98 -3.64
C ASN A 387 1.75 9.33 -2.30
N ALA A 388 2.38 10.17 -1.48
CA ALA A 388 1.80 10.64 -0.22
C ALA A 388 0.54 11.49 -0.44
N GLU A 389 0.45 12.27 -1.52
CA GLU A 389 -0.77 13.00 -1.88
C GLU A 389 -1.94 12.06 -2.19
N LEU A 390 -1.68 10.93 -2.87
CA LEU A 390 -2.72 9.93 -3.11
C LEU A 390 -3.13 9.22 -1.81
N LEU A 391 -2.20 8.90 -0.91
CA LEU A 391 -2.51 8.34 0.41
C LEU A 391 -3.44 9.27 1.22
N ALA A 392 -3.29 10.59 1.07
CA ALA A 392 -4.12 11.57 1.77
C ALA A 392 -5.61 11.48 1.40
N LEU A 393 -5.98 10.87 0.26
CA LEU A 393 -7.38 10.59 -0.09
C LEU A 393 -8.08 9.63 0.89
N SER A 394 -7.32 8.89 1.70
CA SER A 394 -7.88 8.10 2.81
C SER A 394 -8.63 8.97 3.84
N GLY A 395 -8.42 10.27 3.83
CA GLY A 395 -9.18 11.27 4.57
C GLY A 395 -9.32 10.94 6.05
N LYS A 396 -10.56 10.74 6.51
CA LYS A 396 -10.85 10.38 7.91
C LYS A 396 -10.40 8.96 8.27
N ARG A 397 -10.06 8.13 7.31
CA ARG A 397 -9.55 6.76 7.51
C ARG A 397 -8.04 6.67 7.42
N ASN A 398 -7.33 7.82 7.30
CA ASN A 398 -5.87 7.83 7.37
C ASN A 398 -5.40 7.32 8.74
N PRO A 399 -4.65 6.19 8.80
CA PRO A 399 -4.26 5.58 10.07
C PRO A 399 -3.01 6.22 10.69
N TYR A 400 -2.30 7.07 9.93
CA TYR A 400 -1.04 7.69 10.34
C TYR A 400 -1.15 9.20 10.23
N LEU A 401 -1.31 9.86 11.37
CA LEU A 401 -1.41 11.31 11.43
C LEU A 401 -0.02 11.94 11.21
N GLY A 402 0.09 12.83 10.25
CA GLY A 402 1.31 13.52 9.89
C GLY A 402 1.56 13.51 8.38
N LYS A 403 2.59 14.26 7.96
CA LYS A 403 3.00 14.36 6.55
C LYS A 403 3.95 13.21 6.23
N LEU A 404 3.71 12.50 5.15
CA LEU A 404 4.55 11.44 4.60
C LEU A 404 5.22 11.88 3.30
N GLY A 405 6.28 11.19 2.92
CA GLY A 405 6.92 11.34 1.63
C GLY A 405 7.67 12.65 1.41
N VAL A 406 7.94 13.41 2.47
CA VAL A 406 8.63 14.70 2.41
C VAL A 406 9.63 14.88 3.56
N ILE A 407 10.71 15.63 3.29
CA ILE A 407 11.65 16.11 4.30
C ILE A 407 11.32 17.58 4.61
N GLU A 408 10.44 17.80 5.56
CA GLU A 408 10.06 19.13 6.04
C GLU A 408 9.75 19.11 7.54
N HIS A 409 9.74 20.28 8.17
CA HIS A 409 9.40 20.41 9.59
C HIS A 409 7.99 19.83 9.86
N GLY A 410 7.89 19.01 10.91
CA GLY A 410 6.65 18.36 11.33
C GLY A 410 6.26 17.13 10.50
N ALA A 411 7.05 16.76 9.49
CA ALA A 411 6.83 15.51 8.75
C ALA A 411 7.21 14.28 9.59
N LEU A 412 6.57 13.15 9.31
CA LEU A 412 6.94 11.88 9.92
C LEU A 412 8.36 11.51 9.52
N ALA A 413 9.15 11.04 10.49
CA ALA A 413 10.55 10.69 10.28
C ALA A 413 10.69 9.28 9.68
N ASP A 414 10.19 9.13 8.46
CA ASP A 414 10.39 7.99 7.58
C ASP A 414 11.42 8.43 6.54
N VAL A 415 12.71 8.12 6.75
CA VAL A 415 13.81 8.66 5.93
C VAL A 415 14.85 7.62 5.57
N LEU A 416 15.50 7.83 4.42
CA LEU A 416 16.63 7.06 3.94
C LEU A 416 17.86 7.96 3.84
N LEU A 417 19.02 7.46 4.28
CA LEU A 417 20.31 8.09 3.95
C LEU A 417 20.97 7.26 2.86
N VAL A 418 21.09 7.85 1.68
CA VAL A 418 21.61 7.18 0.46
C VAL A 418 23.07 7.57 0.25
N ASP A 419 23.93 6.56 0.03
CA ASP A 419 25.35 6.77 -0.27
C ASP A 419 25.55 7.24 -1.72
N GLY A 420 25.38 8.52 -1.93
CA GLY A 420 25.49 9.19 -3.23
C GLY A 420 24.33 10.13 -3.53
N ASP A 421 24.14 10.43 -4.82
CA ASP A 421 23.12 11.33 -5.36
C ASP A 421 22.14 10.53 -6.24
N PRO A 422 20.94 10.19 -5.75
CA PRO A 422 19.99 9.39 -6.51
C PRO A 422 19.30 10.17 -7.66
N ILE A 423 19.39 11.50 -7.68
CA ILE A 423 18.95 12.30 -8.84
C ILE A 423 19.97 12.18 -9.97
N ALA A 424 21.27 12.22 -9.67
CA ALA A 424 22.31 12.03 -10.64
C ALA A 424 22.45 10.57 -11.10
N ASN A 425 22.14 9.62 -10.20
CA ASN A 425 22.24 8.19 -10.47
C ASN A 425 21.09 7.43 -9.81
N ILE A 426 19.98 7.27 -10.51
CA ILE A 426 18.79 6.57 -10.02
C ILE A 426 19.06 5.10 -9.66
N LYS A 427 20.09 4.47 -10.24
CA LYS A 427 20.44 3.07 -9.95
C LYS A 427 20.85 2.84 -8.49
N LEU A 428 21.13 3.91 -7.73
CA LEU A 428 21.40 3.77 -6.29
C LEU A 428 20.22 3.15 -5.54
N ILE A 429 18.98 3.32 -6.02
CA ILE A 429 17.78 2.72 -5.40
C ILE A 429 17.57 1.24 -5.79
N GLU A 430 18.28 0.72 -6.79
CA GLU A 430 18.18 -0.68 -7.22
C GLU A 430 18.85 -1.64 -6.22
N ASP A 431 19.90 -1.16 -5.52
CA ASP A 431 20.64 -1.95 -4.52
C ASP A 431 20.56 -1.28 -3.12
N PRO A 432 19.45 -1.41 -2.42
CA PRO A 432 19.25 -0.84 -1.09
C PRO A 432 20.17 -1.47 -0.03
N ALA A 433 20.60 -2.72 -0.23
CA ALA A 433 21.51 -3.39 0.69
C ALA A 433 22.84 -2.66 0.79
N LYS A 434 23.35 -2.20 -0.34
CA LYS A 434 24.61 -1.46 -0.44
C LYS A 434 24.42 0.04 -0.20
N ASN A 435 23.43 0.64 -0.85
CA ASN A 435 23.39 2.10 -1.03
C ASN A 435 22.54 2.83 0.03
N PHE A 436 21.61 2.15 0.73
CA PHE A 436 20.87 2.78 1.82
C PHE A 436 21.61 2.52 3.12
N VAL A 437 22.47 3.46 3.52
CA VAL A 437 23.30 3.33 4.72
C VAL A 437 22.51 3.53 6.03
N VAL A 438 21.40 4.30 5.97
CA VAL A 438 20.42 4.37 7.05
C VAL A 438 19.02 4.19 6.49
N ILE A 439 18.23 3.36 7.17
CA ILE A 439 16.78 3.21 6.96
C ILE A 439 16.10 3.51 8.28
N MET A 440 15.27 4.54 8.29
CA MET A 440 14.50 4.96 9.44
C MET A 440 13.00 4.97 9.09
N LYS A 441 12.17 4.44 9.98
CA LYS A 441 10.71 4.56 9.93
C LYS A 441 10.20 4.93 11.31
N ASP A 442 9.27 5.87 11.37
CA ASP A 442 8.65 6.33 12.62
C ASP A 442 9.69 6.77 13.67
N GLY A 443 10.78 7.43 13.21
CA GLY A 443 11.89 7.85 14.05
C GLY A 443 12.77 6.71 14.60
N LYS A 444 12.50 5.45 14.25
CA LYS A 444 13.29 4.28 14.62
C LYS A 444 14.22 3.87 13.49
N ILE A 445 15.48 3.64 13.81
CA ILE A 445 16.49 3.16 12.85
C ILE A 445 16.41 1.65 12.76
N PHE A 446 16.16 1.13 11.55
CA PHE A 446 16.13 -0.30 11.23
C PHE A 446 17.41 -0.78 10.57
N LYS A 447 18.13 0.12 9.89
CA LYS A 447 19.45 -0.12 9.32
C LYS A 447 20.35 1.07 9.61
N ASN A 448 21.59 0.81 10.00
CA ASN A 448 22.67 1.79 10.06
C ASN A 448 24.01 1.06 9.86
N THR A 449 24.71 1.43 8.81
CA THR A 449 26.01 0.85 8.43
C THR A 449 27.16 1.87 8.55
N LEU A 450 26.93 3.05 9.18
CA LEU A 450 27.90 4.07 9.44
C LEU A 450 28.56 3.92 10.80
#